data_c588f81dc220e75e17b7608bc1ab43c5
#
_entry.id   c588f81dc220e75e17b7608bc1ab43c5
#
_cell.length_a   1.000
_cell.length_b   1.000
_cell.length_c   1.000
_cell.angle_alpha   90.00
_cell.angle_beta   90.00
_cell.angle_gamma   90.00
#
_symmetry.space_group_name_H-M   'P 1'
#
loop_
_entity.id
_entity.type
_entity.pdbx_description
1 polymer ?
#
loop_
_entity_poly.entity_id
_entity_poly.type
_entity_poly.pdbx_seq_one_letter_code
_entity_poly.pdbx_strand_id
1 'polypeptide(L)'
;MQLLKDLFRKKTVGGICLVILILFLFLAIFADVIAPTPMVNGTLPIDLTAARMPPFQSWEHPLGTDTMGQDLLSYMIYGARTSVILCVSCTVLSTLISVVIGVLSAVIGGWFDLVVQRIVDAFGCI
;
A
#
# COMPACT_ATOMS: atom_id res chain seq x y z
N MET A 1 6.13 19.84 -16.15
CA MET A 1 6.28 18.95 -17.31
C MET A 1 7.73 18.54 -17.60
N GLN A 2 8.71 19.40 -17.40
CA GLN A 2 10.15 19.07 -17.61
C GLN A 2 10.68 18.06 -16.57
N LEU A 3 10.28 18.14 -15.30
CA LEU A 3 10.68 17.20 -14.23
C LEU A 3 10.31 15.73 -14.53
N LEU A 4 9.13 15.50 -15.11
CA LEU A 4 8.71 14.16 -15.52
C LEU A 4 9.56 13.63 -16.70
N LYS A 5 9.86 14.47 -17.69
CA LYS A 5 10.72 14.11 -18.83
C LYS A 5 12.16 13.80 -18.39
N ASP A 6 12.69 14.52 -17.41
CA ASP A 6 14.05 14.30 -16.89
C ASP A 6 14.13 13.03 -16.01
N LEU A 7 13.05 12.67 -15.28
CA LEU A 7 12.93 11.41 -14.55
C LEU A 7 12.96 10.20 -15.48
N PHE A 8 12.22 10.24 -16.59
CA PHE A 8 12.19 9.15 -17.58
C PHE A 8 13.48 9.04 -18.40
N ARG A 9 14.18 10.14 -18.63
CA ARG A 9 15.35 10.18 -19.50
C ARG A 9 16.69 9.94 -18.78
N LYS A 10 16.82 10.34 -17.50
CA LYS A 10 18.06 10.21 -16.72
C LYS A 10 18.04 9.10 -15.66
N LYS A 11 16.86 8.67 -15.20
CA LYS A 11 16.69 7.60 -14.18
C LYS A 11 15.53 6.70 -14.55
N THR A 12 15.75 5.82 -15.52
CA THR A 12 14.75 4.85 -16.02
C THR A 12 14.09 4.06 -14.91
N VAL A 13 14.85 3.65 -13.88
CA VAL A 13 14.33 2.92 -12.70
C VAL A 13 13.32 3.76 -11.92
N GLY A 14 13.60 5.04 -11.69
CA GLY A 14 12.68 5.95 -10.99
C GLY A 14 11.37 6.18 -11.75
N GLY A 15 11.44 6.24 -13.09
CA GLY A 15 10.26 6.33 -13.95
C GLY A 15 9.37 5.09 -13.86
N ILE A 16 9.96 3.90 -13.87
CA ILE A 16 9.23 2.63 -13.74
C ILE A 16 8.55 2.55 -12.37
N CYS A 17 9.25 2.88 -11.29
CA CYS A 17 8.68 2.90 -9.94
C CYS A 17 7.50 3.88 -9.82
N LEU A 18 7.60 5.05 -10.44
CA LEU A 18 6.52 6.04 -10.46
C LEU A 18 5.28 5.50 -11.19
N VAL A 19 5.45 4.85 -12.33
CA VAL A 19 4.34 4.24 -13.09
C VAL A 19 3.65 3.15 -12.26
N ILE A 20 4.44 2.28 -11.62
CA ILE A 20 3.91 1.22 -10.75
C ILE A 20 3.11 1.85 -9.59
N LEU A 21 3.64 2.90 -8.96
CA LEU A 21 2.97 3.58 -7.85
C LEU A 21 1.65 4.21 -8.30
N ILE A 22 1.62 4.89 -9.45
CA ILE A 22 0.40 5.45 -10.02
C ILE A 22 -0.61 4.36 -10.33
N LEU A 23 -0.16 3.23 -10.88
CA LEU A 23 -1.03 2.08 -11.16
C LEU A 23 -1.66 1.52 -9.87
N PHE A 24 -0.87 1.37 -8.81
CA PHE A 24 -1.37 0.92 -7.51
C PHE A 24 -2.39 1.89 -6.91
N LEU A 25 -2.12 3.21 -6.98
CA LEU A 25 -3.08 4.23 -6.53
C LEU A 25 -4.37 4.19 -7.34
N PHE A 26 -4.26 4.03 -8.65
CA PHE A 26 -5.42 3.90 -9.52
C PHE A 26 -6.27 2.67 -9.16
N LEU A 27 -5.65 1.50 -8.99
CA LEU A 27 -6.33 0.29 -8.55
C LEU A 27 -6.99 0.45 -7.18
N ALA A 28 -6.34 1.13 -6.24
CA ALA A 28 -6.87 1.36 -4.90
C ALA A 28 -8.11 2.27 -4.89
N ILE A 29 -8.12 3.32 -5.74
CA ILE A 29 -9.24 4.26 -5.84
C ILE A 29 -10.42 3.63 -6.57
N PHE A 30 -10.16 2.94 -7.68
CA PHE A 30 -11.19 2.34 -8.52
C PHE A 30 -11.48 0.87 -8.19
N ALA A 31 -11.06 0.39 -7.02
CA ALA A 31 -11.23 -1.00 -6.61
C ALA A 31 -12.67 -1.50 -6.72
N ASP A 32 -13.65 -0.69 -6.28
CA ASP A 32 -15.07 -1.05 -6.31
C ASP A 32 -15.68 -1.13 -7.72
N VAL A 33 -15.02 -0.53 -8.72
CA VAL A 33 -15.46 -0.55 -10.14
C VAL A 33 -14.75 -1.65 -10.93
N ILE A 34 -13.49 -1.91 -10.59
CA ILE A 34 -12.62 -2.85 -11.33
C ILE A 34 -12.79 -4.28 -10.84
N ALA A 35 -13.08 -4.46 -9.54
CA ALA A 35 -13.23 -5.80 -8.95
C ALA A 35 -14.47 -6.52 -9.52
N PRO A 36 -14.32 -7.73 -10.08
CA PRO A 36 -15.45 -8.51 -10.57
C PRO A 36 -16.48 -8.81 -9.48
N THR A 37 -15.99 -9.08 -8.27
CA THR A 37 -16.83 -9.41 -7.11
C THR A 37 -16.73 -8.30 -6.07
N PRO A 38 -17.81 -7.55 -5.81
CA PRO A 38 -17.79 -6.46 -4.82
C PRO A 38 -17.69 -7.01 -3.39
N MET A 39 -16.98 -6.28 -2.52
CA MET A 39 -16.97 -6.57 -1.09
C MET A 39 -18.34 -6.30 -0.46
N VAL A 40 -18.82 -7.27 0.32
CA VAL A 40 -20.04 -7.14 1.14
C VAL A 40 -19.63 -7.18 2.60
N ASN A 41 -19.98 -6.14 3.37
CA ASN A 41 -19.63 -6.00 4.79
C ASN A 41 -18.12 -6.16 5.10
N GLY A 42 -17.25 -5.71 4.18
CA GLY A 42 -15.80 -5.76 4.38
C GLY A 42 -15.14 -7.12 4.08
N THR A 43 -15.90 -8.08 3.57
CA THR A 43 -15.41 -9.39 3.14
C THR A 43 -15.87 -9.70 1.73
N LEU A 44 -15.10 -10.52 1.00
CA LEU A 44 -15.54 -11.08 -0.27
C LEU A 44 -16.58 -12.18 -0.02
N PRO A 45 -17.62 -12.29 -0.85
CA PRO A 45 -18.61 -13.36 -0.73
C PRO A 45 -17.93 -14.73 -0.89
N ILE A 46 -18.42 -15.69 -0.11
CA ILE A 46 -17.93 -17.07 -0.12
C ILE A 46 -18.88 -17.88 -1.00
N ASP A 47 -18.34 -18.53 -2.03
CA ASP A 47 -19.06 -19.47 -2.88
C ASP A 47 -18.36 -20.83 -2.91
N LEU A 48 -18.77 -21.71 -2.02
CA LEU A 48 -18.19 -23.05 -1.91
C LEU A 48 -18.39 -23.92 -3.17
N THR A 49 -19.33 -23.55 -4.05
CA THR A 49 -19.55 -24.27 -5.31
C THR A 49 -18.47 -23.95 -6.35
N ALA A 50 -17.89 -22.76 -6.25
CA ALA A 50 -16.78 -22.30 -7.08
C ALA A 50 -15.41 -22.46 -6.40
N ALA A 51 -15.31 -23.24 -5.32
CA ALA A 51 -14.06 -23.42 -4.58
C ALA A 51 -12.97 -24.09 -5.44
N ARG A 52 -11.74 -23.53 -5.38
CA ARG A 52 -10.56 -24.05 -6.09
C ARG A 52 -10.69 -24.07 -7.60
N MET A 53 -11.41 -23.15 -8.21
CA MET A 53 -11.43 -22.99 -9.65
C MET A 53 -10.05 -22.59 -10.19
N PRO A 54 -9.53 -23.27 -11.22
CA PRO A 54 -8.30 -22.86 -11.87
C PRO A 54 -8.48 -21.54 -12.63
N PRO A 55 -7.37 -20.77 -12.84
CA PRO A 55 -7.42 -19.53 -13.61
C PRO A 55 -7.87 -19.77 -15.05
N PHE A 56 -8.52 -18.76 -15.62
CA PHE A 56 -9.02 -18.73 -17.00
C PHE A 56 -10.14 -19.73 -17.37
N GLN A 57 -10.79 -20.32 -16.38
CA GLN A 57 -11.92 -21.22 -16.63
C GLN A 57 -13.26 -20.48 -16.72
N SER A 58 -13.42 -19.38 -16.00
CA SER A 58 -14.64 -18.55 -16.02
C SER A 58 -14.31 -17.07 -16.18
N TRP A 59 -15.18 -16.35 -16.88
CA TRP A 59 -15.08 -14.89 -16.99
C TRP A 59 -15.43 -14.17 -15.67
N GLU A 60 -16.20 -14.83 -14.82
CA GLU A 60 -16.56 -14.29 -13.49
C GLU A 60 -15.37 -14.33 -12.53
N HIS A 61 -14.46 -15.31 -12.72
CA HIS A 61 -13.25 -15.49 -11.92
C HIS A 61 -12.00 -15.63 -12.80
N PRO A 62 -11.49 -14.52 -13.37
CA PRO A 62 -10.40 -14.58 -14.36
C PRO A 62 -9.11 -15.21 -13.82
N LEU A 63 -8.79 -15.00 -12.55
CA LEU A 63 -7.63 -15.59 -11.87
C LEU A 63 -7.95 -16.83 -11.05
N GLY A 64 -9.19 -17.33 -11.15
CA GLY A 64 -9.66 -18.44 -10.34
C GLY A 64 -10.09 -18.04 -8.95
N THR A 65 -10.37 -19.05 -8.13
CA THR A 65 -10.89 -18.86 -6.77
C THR A 65 -10.04 -19.56 -5.72
N ASP A 66 -10.13 -19.07 -4.49
CA ASP A 66 -9.50 -19.64 -3.31
C ASP A 66 -10.24 -20.90 -2.81
N THR A 67 -9.74 -21.50 -1.74
CA THR A 67 -10.34 -22.64 -1.03
C THR A 67 -11.74 -22.36 -0.51
N MET A 68 -12.08 -21.11 -0.29
CA MET A 68 -13.40 -20.63 0.13
C MET A 68 -14.28 -20.16 -1.05
N GLY A 69 -13.80 -20.28 -2.30
CA GLY A 69 -14.50 -19.81 -3.48
C GLY A 69 -14.50 -18.29 -3.65
N GLN A 70 -13.61 -17.60 -2.96
CA GLN A 70 -13.43 -16.13 -3.11
C GLN A 70 -12.63 -15.84 -4.37
N ASP A 71 -13.03 -14.81 -5.12
CA ASP A 71 -12.34 -14.39 -6.35
C ASP A 71 -10.95 -13.80 -6.05
N LEU A 72 -9.90 -14.45 -6.58
CA LEU A 72 -8.52 -14.06 -6.37
C LEU A 72 -8.20 -12.68 -6.95
N LEU A 73 -8.79 -12.30 -8.09
CA LEU A 73 -8.56 -10.99 -8.70
C LEU A 73 -9.13 -9.88 -7.81
N SER A 74 -10.36 -10.04 -7.34
CA SER A 74 -10.98 -9.09 -6.40
C SER A 74 -10.20 -9.00 -5.10
N TYR A 75 -9.72 -10.12 -4.57
CA TYR A 75 -8.89 -10.15 -3.38
C TYR A 75 -7.59 -9.33 -3.53
N MET A 76 -6.92 -9.45 -4.67
CA MET A 76 -5.70 -8.68 -4.98
C MET A 76 -5.98 -7.19 -5.10
N ILE A 77 -7.08 -6.80 -5.76
CA ILE A 77 -7.46 -5.39 -5.97
C ILE A 77 -7.79 -4.73 -4.61
N TYR A 78 -8.59 -5.38 -3.78
CA TYR A 78 -8.91 -4.86 -2.44
C TYR A 78 -7.71 -4.92 -1.49
N GLY A 79 -6.83 -5.90 -1.65
CA GLY A 79 -5.54 -5.96 -0.96
C GLY A 79 -4.65 -4.77 -1.28
N ALA A 80 -4.59 -4.34 -2.54
CA ALA A 80 -3.87 -3.13 -2.95
C ALA A 80 -4.45 -1.88 -2.26
N ARG A 81 -5.77 -1.74 -2.19
CA ARG A 81 -6.45 -0.64 -1.48
C ARG A 81 -6.09 -0.60 0.00
N THR A 82 -6.17 -1.74 0.68
CA THR A 82 -5.80 -1.86 2.10
C THR A 82 -4.34 -1.49 2.33
N SER A 83 -3.43 -1.95 1.47
CA SER A 83 -2.00 -1.62 1.54
C SER A 83 -1.73 -0.12 1.38
N VAL A 84 -2.42 0.54 0.44
CA VAL A 84 -2.29 1.99 0.23
C VAL A 84 -2.79 2.76 1.46
N ILE A 85 -3.96 2.41 1.99
CA ILE A 85 -4.54 3.07 3.17
C ILE A 85 -3.60 2.92 4.38
N LEU A 86 -3.09 1.71 4.63
CA LEU A 86 -2.16 1.44 5.73
C LEU A 86 -0.85 2.22 5.54
N CYS A 87 -0.27 2.20 4.34
CA CYS A 87 0.98 2.89 4.05
C CYS A 87 0.85 4.41 4.28
N VAL A 88 -0.21 5.03 3.75
CA VAL A 88 -0.46 6.46 3.94
C VAL A 88 -0.70 6.80 5.41
N SER A 89 -1.55 6.02 6.10
CA SER A 89 -1.86 6.24 7.51
C SER A 89 -0.62 6.13 8.39
N CYS A 90 0.19 5.10 8.19
CA CYS A 90 1.44 4.91 8.94
C CYS A 90 2.45 6.03 8.65
N THR A 91 2.57 6.46 7.39
CA THR A 91 3.49 7.55 7.03
C THR A 91 3.08 8.86 7.66
N VAL A 92 1.79 9.22 7.60
CA VAL A 92 1.28 10.44 8.23
C VAL A 92 1.50 10.41 9.73
N LEU A 93 1.14 9.31 10.39
CA LEU A 93 1.31 9.16 11.84
C LEU A 93 2.79 9.23 12.25
N SER A 94 3.65 8.51 11.55
CA SER A 94 5.11 8.52 11.79
C SER A 94 5.70 9.92 11.61
N THR A 95 5.30 10.63 10.55
CA THR A 95 5.77 12.00 10.29
C THR A 95 5.33 12.96 11.39
N LEU A 96 4.08 12.89 11.83
CA LEU A 96 3.57 13.72 12.91
C LEU A 96 4.37 13.50 14.22
N ILE A 97 4.56 12.24 14.59
CA ILE A 97 5.34 11.89 15.78
C ILE A 97 6.79 12.40 15.65
N SER A 98 7.43 12.18 14.50
CA SER A 98 8.80 12.63 14.22
C SER A 98 8.95 14.14 14.30
N VAL A 99 7.99 14.89 13.77
CA VAL A 99 8.00 16.37 13.84
C VAL A 99 7.86 16.83 15.28
N VAL A 100 6.94 16.26 16.05
CA VAL A 100 6.75 16.62 17.46
C VAL A 100 8.02 16.35 18.29
N ILE A 101 8.59 15.15 18.13
CA ILE A 101 9.83 14.78 18.84
C ILE A 101 10.99 15.67 18.41
N GLY A 102 11.15 15.91 17.10
CA GLY A 102 12.22 16.76 16.56
C GLY A 102 12.15 18.20 17.05
N VAL A 103 10.95 18.79 17.07
CA VAL A 103 10.75 20.16 17.58
C VAL A 103 11.03 20.23 19.09
N LEU A 104 10.52 19.28 19.87
CA LEU A 104 10.80 19.22 21.31
C LEU A 104 12.29 19.05 21.59
N SER A 105 12.97 18.18 20.85
CA SER A 105 14.42 17.96 20.98
C SER A 105 15.20 19.24 20.66
N ALA A 106 14.83 19.96 19.61
CA ALA A 106 15.47 21.21 19.21
C ALA A 106 15.25 22.35 20.23
N VAL A 107 14.06 22.44 20.83
CA VAL A 107 13.73 23.51 21.80
C VAL A 107 14.39 23.27 23.18
N ILE A 108 14.37 22.03 23.67
CA ILE A 108 14.98 21.67 24.96
C ILE A 108 16.50 21.62 24.85
N GLY A 109 17.02 21.09 23.72
CA GLY A 109 18.46 21.05 23.43
C GLY A 109 19.30 20.22 24.42
N GLY A 110 20.63 20.32 24.29
CA GLY A 110 21.57 19.76 25.25
C GLY A 110 21.50 18.24 25.41
N TRP A 111 21.44 17.77 26.64
CA TRP A 111 21.49 16.36 26.98
C TRP A 111 20.25 15.57 26.51
N PHE A 112 19.10 16.23 26.46
CA PHE A 112 17.84 15.63 26.03
C PHE A 112 17.91 15.22 24.55
N ASP A 113 18.45 16.09 23.71
CA ASP A 113 18.65 15.80 22.27
C ASP A 113 19.57 14.59 22.04
N LEU A 114 20.66 14.50 22.80
CA LEU A 114 21.59 13.36 22.75
C LEU A 114 20.90 12.02 23.12
N VAL A 115 20.06 12.03 24.15
CA VAL A 115 19.35 10.82 24.60
C VAL A 115 18.32 10.40 23.56
N VAL A 116 17.53 11.33 23.01
CA VAL A 116 16.53 11.05 21.97
C VAL A 116 17.20 10.49 20.72
N GLN A 117 18.31 11.09 20.26
CA GLN A 117 19.07 10.58 19.11
C GLN A 117 19.58 9.15 19.35
N ARG A 118 20.13 8.85 20.55
CA ARG A 118 20.60 7.50 20.87
C ARG A 118 19.48 6.46 20.87
N ILE A 119 18.31 6.83 21.37
CA ILE A 119 17.14 5.95 21.34
C ILE A 119 16.69 5.69 19.90
N VAL A 120 16.56 6.74 19.09
CA VAL A 120 16.15 6.62 17.68
C VAL A 120 17.16 5.77 16.89
N ASP A 121 18.46 6.00 17.09
CA ASP A 121 19.52 5.21 16.45
C ASP A 121 19.46 3.73 16.85
N ALA A 122 19.20 3.44 18.13
CA ALA A 122 19.07 2.07 18.63
C ALA A 122 17.88 1.35 17.97
N PHE A 123 16.73 2.02 17.82
CA PHE A 123 15.57 1.46 17.09
C PHE A 123 15.80 1.33 15.60
N GLY A 124 16.62 2.20 15.01
CA GLY A 124 16.96 2.13 13.58
C GLY A 124 17.96 1.02 13.23
N CYS A 125 18.64 0.44 14.22
CA CYS A 125 19.59 -0.67 14.04
C CYS A 125 18.96 -2.06 14.21
N ILE A 126 17.69 -2.16 14.61
CA ILE A 126 16.93 -3.42 14.73
C ILE A 126 16.14 -3.67 13.47
#